data_9470fe75e67cf8cf3541aecae527412d
#
_entry.id   9470fe75e67cf8cf3541aecae527412d
#
_cell.length_a   1.000
_cell.length_b   1.000
_cell.length_c   1.000
_cell.angle_alpha   90.00
_cell.angle_beta   90.00
_cell.angle_gamma   90.00
#
_symmetry.space_group_name_H-M   'P 1'
#
loop_
_entity.id
_entity.type
_entity.pdbx_description
1 polymer ?
#
loop_
_entity_poly.entity_id
_entity_poly.type
_entity_poly.pdbx_seq_one_letter_code
_entity_poly.pdbx_strand_id
1 'polypeptide(L)'
;MKRFFGRIWHWLDDRIGINDILKPLVDHPVPPRGLWTYVFGSATLFMFVLQVVTGVALSLLYQPSSSTAYHSLEFITYQAKFGNVLRSVHFYGASAMIILVGLHMTRTYITASYKFPREMNWISGVFLLLFTIFMGFTGQLLRWDSNGVWSSVVAAQQLGRVPFFGKYLARLLLGGDTIGSASLTRFYSYHVFIIPTFIFLFIALHLWLVFRHGISELPKAGRPVDPKKYRKWYEDYLKKYAVPFWPHAAWRDVLFSSIIVILIILFAWFKGAPDLTTPPDLTYIHTSPNPDWYMVLFFALFALMPHRIESAAMTIGPVLTVIILFVIPFLANKGERSPMRRPWAMFGVICVFVFVLSLLVLGLQHPWSAEFDAKPLPVAVAHPANPDSSVVAGVHLFYSRGCEYCHKIGGYGGTAGPDLSLVGNRLSEQELTIRIVNGGGNMPAYGGILTQADLQALVNFLHAQR
;
A
#
# COMPACT_ATOMS: atom_id res chain seq x y z
N MET A 1 18.69 -30.98 -31.38
CA MET A 1 18.32 -29.89 -30.44
C MET A 1 19.41 -29.62 -29.38
N LYS A 2 19.79 -30.58 -28.51
CA LYS A 2 20.81 -30.35 -27.45
C LYS A 2 22.16 -29.81 -27.96
N ARG A 3 22.70 -30.32 -29.09
CA ARG A 3 23.96 -29.84 -29.67
C ARG A 3 23.88 -28.43 -30.27
N PHE A 4 22.73 -28.01 -30.78
CA PHE A 4 22.52 -26.66 -31.29
C PHE A 4 22.48 -25.63 -30.14
N PHE A 5 21.68 -25.90 -29.10
CA PHE A 5 21.65 -25.02 -27.91
C PHE A 5 22.99 -24.97 -27.18
N GLY A 6 23.72 -26.10 -27.12
CA GLY A 6 25.06 -26.13 -26.53
C GLY A 6 26.07 -25.22 -27.27
N ARG A 7 26.00 -25.20 -28.64
CA ARG A 7 26.86 -24.29 -29.43
C ARG A 7 26.53 -22.82 -29.21
N ILE A 8 25.25 -22.47 -29.16
CA ILE A 8 24.81 -21.09 -28.85
C ILE A 8 25.28 -20.69 -27.46
N TRP A 9 25.10 -21.58 -26.46
CA TRP A 9 25.55 -21.32 -25.08
C TRP A 9 27.05 -21.07 -25.01
N HIS A 10 27.85 -21.95 -25.60
CA HIS A 10 29.32 -21.77 -25.64
C HIS A 10 29.74 -20.49 -26.37
N TRP A 11 29.07 -20.15 -27.47
CA TRP A 11 29.34 -18.94 -28.21
C TRP A 11 29.04 -17.66 -27.40
N LEU A 12 27.91 -17.66 -26.65
CA LEU A 12 27.56 -16.57 -25.74
C LEU A 12 28.51 -16.49 -24.55
N ASP A 13 28.81 -17.64 -23.94
CA ASP A 13 29.70 -17.72 -22.78
C ASP A 13 31.10 -17.20 -23.07
N ASP A 14 31.66 -17.62 -24.20
CA ASP A 14 32.97 -17.16 -24.68
C ASP A 14 33.06 -15.63 -24.88
N ARG A 15 31.94 -14.95 -25.13
CA ARG A 15 31.87 -13.51 -25.40
C ARG A 15 31.42 -12.65 -24.22
N ILE A 16 30.59 -13.20 -23.35
CA ILE A 16 29.95 -12.46 -22.25
C ILE A 16 30.45 -12.96 -20.90
N GLY A 17 31.06 -14.15 -20.81
CA GLY A 17 31.46 -14.76 -19.55
C GLY A 17 30.28 -15.14 -18.66
N ILE A 18 29.20 -15.69 -19.25
CA ILE A 18 27.97 -16.03 -18.53
C ILE A 18 28.25 -16.98 -17.38
N ASN A 19 29.10 -18.00 -17.60
CA ASN A 19 29.45 -18.95 -16.57
C ASN A 19 30.23 -18.29 -15.41
N ASP A 20 31.10 -17.33 -15.70
CA ASP A 20 31.84 -16.59 -14.66
C ASP A 20 30.91 -15.74 -13.79
N ILE A 21 29.85 -15.20 -14.37
CA ILE A 21 28.80 -14.44 -13.65
C ILE A 21 27.91 -15.38 -12.84
N LEU A 22 27.49 -16.49 -13.42
CA LEU A 22 26.55 -17.43 -12.80
C LEU A 22 27.20 -18.37 -11.78
N LYS A 23 28.46 -18.77 -11.99
CA LYS A 23 29.16 -19.73 -11.12
C LYS A 23 29.18 -19.32 -9.64
N PRO A 24 29.49 -18.07 -9.25
CA PRO A 24 29.43 -17.65 -7.85
C PRO A 24 28.04 -17.77 -7.22
N LEU A 25 26.98 -17.67 -8.03
CA LEU A 25 25.58 -17.82 -7.58
C LEU A 25 25.22 -19.30 -7.46
N VAL A 26 25.55 -20.09 -8.47
CA VAL A 26 25.24 -21.52 -8.56
C VAL A 26 25.97 -22.33 -7.49
N ASP A 27 27.27 -22.07 -7.32
CA ASP A 27 28.16 -22.78 -6.38
C ASP A 27 28.13 -22.18 -4.98
N HIS A 28 27.32 -21.14 -4.73
CA HIS A 28 27.27 -20.47 -3.42
C HIS A 28 27.02 -21.51 -2.31
N PRO A 29 27.92 -21.58 -1.28
CA PRO A 29 27.81 -22.58 -0.24
C PRO A 29 26.64 -22.25 0.70
N VAL A 30 25.68 -23.17 0.82
CA VAL A 30 24.53 -23.02 1.70
C VAL A 30 24.49 -24.14 2.74
N PRO A 31 23.95 -23.89 3.95
CA PRO A 31 23.75 -24.92 4.95
C PRO A 31 22.91 -26.08 4.42
N PRO A 32 23.27 -27.33 4.68
CA PRO A 32 22.47 -28.49 4.29
C PRO A 32 21.14 -28.50 5.04
N ARG A 33 20.13 -29.12 4.46
CA ARG A 33 18.80 -29.33 5.07
C ARG A 33 18.06 -28.05 5.45
N GLY A 34 17.85 -27.12 4.48
CA GLY A 34 16.90 -26.02 4.64
C GLY A 34 15.46 -26.55 4.85
N LEU A 35 14.72 -25.96 5.79
CA LEU A 35 13.27 -26.16 5.87
C LEU A 35 12.58 -25.51 4.67
N TRP A 36 11.40 -26.00 4.31
CA TRP A 36 10.55 -25.37 3.30
C TRP A 36 10.26 -23.89 3.59
N THR A 37 10.30 -23.46 4.84
CA THR A 37 10.12 -22.05 5.22
C THR A 37 11.24 -21.11 4.72
N TYR A 38 12.36 -21.65 4.23
CA TYR A 38 13.44 -20.83 3.66
C TYR A 38 13.12 -20.29 2.25
N VAL A 39 12.15 -20.91 1.54
CA VAL A 39 11.74 -20.51 0.20
C VAL A 39 10.96 -19.18 0.14
N PHE A 40 10.46 -18.67 1.27
CA PHE A 40 9.63 -17.46 1.27
C PHE A 40 10.35 -16.23 0.70
N GLY A 41 11.66 -16.08 0.95
CA GLY A 41 12.43 -14.96 0.42
C GLY A 41 12.55 -14.99 -1.10
N SER A 42 12.93 -16.14 -1.65
CA SER A 42 13.03 -16.36 -3.10
C SER A 42 11.65 -16.27 -3.77
N ALA A 43 10.60 -16.83 -3.16
CA ALA A 43 9.24 -16.70 -3.67
C ALA A 43 8.77 -15.24 -3.73
N THR A 44 9.10 -14.43 -2.72
CA THR A 44 8.82 -12.98 -2.76
C THR A 44 9.53 -12.29 -3.93
N LEU A 45 10.78 -12.67 -4.20
CA LEU A 45 11.53 -12.16 -5.36
C LEU A 45 10.88 -12.56 -6.69
N PHE A 46 10.43 -13.82 -6.82
CA PHE A 46 9.68 -14.27 -8.00
C PHE A 46 8.38 -13.46 -8.18
N MET A 47 7.65 -13.19 -7.08
CA MET A 47 6.46 -12.36 -7.16
C MET A 47 6.80 -10.92 -7.58
N PHE A 48 7.89 -10.36 -7.09
CA PHE A 48 8.35 -9.04 -7.52
C PHE A 48 8.63 -8.99 -9.03
N VAL A 49 9.33 -9.99 -9.57
CA VAL A 49 9.55 -10.09 -11.03
C VAL A 49 8.23 -10.19 -11.78
N LEU A 50 7.27 -11.01 -11.29
CA LEU A 50 5.93 -11.11 -11.87
C LEU A 50 5.22 -9.75 -11.88
N GLN A 51 5.30 -8.98 -10.77
CA GLN A 51 4.72 -7.64 -10.67
C GLN A 51 5.35 -6.66 -11.67
N VAL A 52 6.66 -6.69 -11.84
CA VAL A 52 7.35 -5.83 -12.83
C VAL A 52 6.89 -6.17 -14.25
N VAL A 53 6.90 -7.45 -14.62
CA VAL A 53 6.51 -7.88 -15.97
C VAL A 53 5.05 -7.50 -16.27
N THR A 54 4.14 -7.84 -15.37
CA THR A 54 2.71 -7.53 -15.55
C THR A 54 2.42 -6.04 -15.46
N GLY A 55 3.11 -5.31 -14.58
CA GLY A 55 2.97 -3.86 -14.42
C GLY A 55 3.43 -3.09 -15.65
N VAL A 56 4.59 -3.47 -16.24
CA VAL A 56 5.05 -2.89 -17.52
C VAL A 56 4.03 -3.14 -18.63
N ALA A 57 3.51 -4.37 -18.74
CA ALA A 57 2.50 -4.67 -19.74
C ALA A 57 1.19 -3.87 -19.56
N LEU A 58 0.74 -3.67 -18.30
CA LEU A 58 -0.43 -2.83 -18.00
C LEU A 58 -0.17 -1.36 -18.32
N SER A 59 1.03 -0.84 -18.04
CA SER A 59 1.37 0.57 -18.27
C SER A 59 1.35 0.96 -19.76
N LEU A 60 1.46 0.01 -20.68
CA LEU A 60 1.36 0.26 -22.12
C LEU A 60 -0.07 0.66 -22.56
N LEU A 61 -1.08 0.30 -21.80
CA LEU A 61 -2.49 0.55 -22.12
C LEU A 61 -3.14 1.56 -21.17
N TYR A 62 -2.58 1.72 -19.97
CA TYR A 62 -3.13 2.60 -18.95
C TYR A 62 -2.80 4.07 -19.21
N GLN A 63 -3.81 4.95 -19.08
CA GLN A 63 -3.68 6.40 -19.30
C GLN A 63 -3.79 7.15 -17.96
N PRO A 64 -2.69 7.68 -17.39
CA PRO A 64 -2.68 8.31 -16.07
C PRO A 64 -3.23 9.74 -16.07
N SER A 65 -4.45 9.95 -16.52
CA SER A 65 -5.18 11.22 -16.49
C SER A 65 -6.51 11.05 -15.77
N SER A 66 -6.91 12.02 -14.98
CA SER A 66 -8.17 11.96 -14.21
C SER A 66 -9.41 11.77 -15.09
N SER A 67 -9.37 12.19 -16.35
CA SER A 67 -10.46 12.02 -17.31
C SER A 67 -10.47 10.67 -18.02
N THR A 68 -9.33 9.98 -18.14
CA THR A 68 -9.20 8.76 -18.96
C THR A 68 -8.77 7.51 -18.19
N ALA A 69 -8.25 7.67 -16.98
CA ALA A 69 -7.68 6.54 -16.21
C ALA A 69 -8.71 5.45 -15.95
N TYR A 70 -9.91 5.81 -15.46
CA TYR A 70 -10.99 4.86 -15.24
C TYR A 70 -11.35 4.11 -16.52
N HIS A 71 -11.60 4.82 -17.62
CA HIS A 71 -12.00 4.22 -18.89
C HIS A 71 -10.87 3.39 -19.52
N SER A 72 -9.61 3.79 -19.38
CA SER A 72 -8.48 2.97 -19.84
C SER A 72 -8.37 1.66 -19.09
N LEU A 73 -8.63 1.67 -17.78
CA LEU A 73 -8.64 0.46 -16.97
C LEU A 73 -9.88 -0.41 -17.22
N GLU A 74 -11.03 0.21 -17.47
CA GLU A 74 -12.26 -0.45 -17.94
C GLU A 74 -12.01 -1.16 -19.28
N PHE A 75 -11.40 -0.50 -20.25
CA PHE A 75 -10.96 -1.09 -21.51
C PHE A 75 -10.02 -2.30 -21.29
N ILE A 76 -8.98 -2.14 -20.47
CA ILE A 76 -8.06 -3.25 -20.13
C ILE A 76 -8.83 -4.42 -19.53
N THR A 77 -9.80 -4.15 -18.64
CA THR A 77 -10.49 -5.19 -17.89
C THR A 77 -11.50 -5.95 -18.73
N TYR A 78 -12.25 -5.26 -19.61
CA TYR A 78 -13.44 -5.86 -20.25
C TYR A 78 -13.33 -5.99 -21.77
N GLN A 79 -12.39 -5.30 -22.43
CA GLN A 79 -12.31 -5.25 -23.88
C GLN A 79 -10.97 -5.76 -24.45
N ALA A 80 -9.86 -5.44 -23.78
CA ALA A 80 -8.54 -5.85 -24.26
C ALA A 80 -8.36 -7.36 -24.18
N LYS A 81 -7.83 -7.96 -25.27
CA LYS A 81 -7.54 -9.41 -25.31
C LYS A 81 -6.55 -9.78 -24.20
N PHE A 82 -6.92 -10.69 -23.32
CA PHE A 82 -6.18 -11.09 -22.13
C PHE A 82 -5.96 -9.98 -21.08
N GLY A 83 -6.54 -8.80 -21.25
CA GLY A 83 -6.35 -7.67 -20.32
C GLY A 83 -6.87 -7.97 -18.92
N ASN A 84 -8.04 -8.63 -18.79
CA ASN A 84 -8.55 -9.09 -17.51
C ASN A 84 -7.59 -10.06 -16.82
N VAL A 85 -7.06 -11.06 -17.52
CA VAL A 85 -6.11 -12.02 -16.95
C VAL A 85 -4.82 -11.31 -16.50
N LEU A 86 -4.30 -10.41 -17.32
CA LEU A 86 -3.10 -9.64 -17.00
C LEU A 86 -3.29 -8.78 -15.74
N ARG A 87 -4.40 -8.03 -15.65
CA ARG A 87 -4.77 -7.24 -14.48
C ARG A 87 -4.96 -8.12 -13.25
N SER A 88 -5.61 -9.28 -13.42
CA SER A 88 -5.84 -10.24 -12.35
C SER A 88 -4.54 -10.83 -11.81
N VAL A 89 -3.61 -11.23 -12.68
CA VAL A 89 -2.29 -11.73 -12.29
C VAL A 89 -1.52 -10.66 -11.51
N HIS A 90 -1.60 -9.41 -11.93
CA HIS A 90 -0.99 -8.28 -11.21
C HIS A 90 -1.61 -8.11 -9.82
N PHE A 91 -2.92 -8.13 -9.70
CA PHE A 91 -3.65 -7.98 -8.44
C PHE A 91 -3.38 -9.12 -7.45
N TYR A 92 -3.54 -10.38 -7.90
CA TYR A 92 -3.31 -11.55 -7.03
C TYR A 92 -1.83 -11.76 -6.73
N GLY A 93 -0.95 -11.40 -7.67
CA GLY A 93 0.49 -11.41 -7.46
C GLY A 93 0.94 -10.40 -6.40
N ALA A 94 0.35 -9.19 -6.37
CA ALA A 94 0.57 -8.21 -5.31
C ALA A 94 0.13 -8.76 -3.94
N SER A 95 -1.04 -9.38 -3.86
CA SER A 95 -1.54 -10.03 -2.65
C SER A 95 -0.60 -11.14 -2.17
N ALA A 96 -0.15 -12.00 -3.08
CA ALA A 96 0.82 -13.05 -2.78
C ALA A 96 2.17 -12.48 -2.30
N MET A 97 2.66 -11.40 -2.90
CA MET A 97 3.89 -10.74 -2.48
C MET A 97 3.80 -10.19 -1.06
N ILE A 98 2.70 -9.54 -0.69
CA ILE A 98 2.46 -9.00 0.66
C ILE A 98 2.42 -10.14 1.70
N ILE A 99 1.72 -11.24 1.39
CA ILE A 99 1.67 -12.42 2.27
C ILE A 99 3.06 -13.04 2.43
N LEU A 100 3.77 -13.23 1.33
CA LEU A 100 5.09 -13.89 1.34
C LEU A 100 6.15 -13.07 2.06
N VAL A 101 6.18 -11.74 1.90
CA VAL A 101 7.13 -10.90 2.64
C VAL A 101 6.84 -10.92 4.14
N GLY A 102 5.55 -10.95 4.53
CA GLY A 102 5.14 -11.12 5.94
C GLY A 102 5.58 -12.47 6.52
N LEU A 103 5.37 -13.56 5.78
CA LEU A 103 5.83 -14.90 6.17
C LEU A 103 7.35 -15.00 6.23
N HIS A 104 8.06 -14.39 5.26
CA HIS A 104 9.51 -14.34 5.25
C HIS A 104 10.07 -13.61 6.48
N MET A 105 9.52 -12.46 6.81
CA MET A 105 9.90 -11.68 7.98
C MET A 105 9.60 -12.44 9.28
N THR A 106 8.40 -13.01 9.39
CA THR A 106 8.00 -13.84 10.54
C THR A 106 8.94 -15.02 10.75
N ARG A 107 9.26 -15.75 9.68
CA ARG A 107 10.21 -16.87 9.75
C ARG A 107 11.59 -16.39 10.21
N THR A 108 12.07 -15.29 9.67
CA THR A 108 13.36 -14.70 10.05
C THR A 108 13.39 -14.31 11.52
N TYR A 109 12.29 -13.78 12.04
CA TYR A 109 12.14 -13.43 13.45
C TYR A 109 12.07 -14.66 14.35
N ILE A 110 11.25 -15.65 14.00
CA ILE A 110 11.08 -16.90 14.76
C ILE A 110 12.42 -17.63 14.90
N THR A 111 13.17 -17.77 13.82
CA THR A 111 14.47 -18.46 13.80
C THR A 111 15.63 -17.56 14.24
N ALA A 112 15.35 -16.32 14.63
CA ALA A 112 16.33 -15.29 14.97
C ALA A 112 17.49 -15.20 13.98
N SER A 113 17.16 -15.28 12.68
CA SER A 113 18.14 -15.20 11.60
C SER A 113 18.70 -13.79 11.44
N TYR A 114 18.08 -12.78 12.06
CA TYR A 114 18.52 -11.39 12.11
C TYR A 114 19.70 -11.14 13.07
N LYS A 115 20.06 -12.11 13.93
CA LYS A 115 21.17 -11.95 14.86
C LYS A 115 22.53 -11.87 14.14
N PHE A 116 23.53 -11.42 14.87
CA PHE A 116 24.89 -11.25 14.34
C PHE A 116 25.32 -12.39 13.39
N PRO A 117 25.87 -12.08 12.22
CA PRO A 117 26.22 -10.78 11.64
C PRO A 117 25.19 -10.25 10.63
N ARG A 118 23.90 -10.61 10.77
CA ARG A 118 22.84 -10.38 9.77
C ARG A 118 21.86 -9.25 10.15
N GLU A 119 22.30 -8.33 11.02
CA GLU A 119 21.49 -7.19 11.45
C GLU A 119 21.06 -6.33 10.25
N MET A 120 22.01 -6.05 9.34
CA MET A 120 21.72 -5.24 8.15
C MET A 120 20.87 -5.95 7.12
N ASN A 121 20.85 -7.31 7.10
CA ASN A 121 19.88 -8.06 6.30
C ASN A 121 18.45 -7.80 6.81
N TRP A 122 18.25 -7.78 8.12
CA TRP A 122 16.96 -7.44 8.71
C TRP A 122 16.54 -6.01 8.39
N ILE A 123 17.44 -5.04 8.59
CA ILE A 123 17.18 -3.62 8.32
C ILE A 123 16.76 -3.38 6.87
N SER A 124 17.53 -3.92 5.90
CA SER A 124 17.17 -3.83 4.48
C SER A 124 15.84 -4.53 4.17
N GLY A 125 15.53 -5.64 4.88
CA GLY A 125 14.25 -6.32 4.79
C GLY A 125 13.08 -5.49 5.33
N VAL A 126 13.27 -4.70 6.40
CA VAL A 126 12.25 -3.76 6.91
C VAL A 126 11.95 -2.68 5.87
N PHE A 127 12.95 -2.11 5.21
CA PHE A 127 12.73 -1.18 4.10
C PHE A 127 11.95 -1.82 2.96
N LEU A 128 12.30 -3.05 2.56
CA LEU A 128 11.56 -3.79 1.53
C LEU A 128 10.11 -4.04 1.91
N LEU A 129 9.82 -4.37 3.18
CA LEU A 129 8.45 -4.51 3.69
C LEU A 129 7.68 -3.20 3.54
N LEU A 130 8.26 -2.08 3.97
CA LEU A 130 7.63 -0.76 3.89
C LEU A 130 7.34 -0.38 2.43
N PHE A 131 8.31 -0.54 1.54
CA PHE A 131 8.11 -0.27 0.12
C PHE A 131 7.05 -1.19 -0.51
N THR A 132 6.97 -2.46 -0.10
CA THR A 132 5.93 -3.38 -0.58
C THR A 132 4.54 -2.93 -0.16
N ILE A 133 4.36 -2.48 1.08
CA ILE A 133 3.07 -1.92 1.55
C ILE A 133 2.73 -0.65 0.77
N PHE A 134 3.71 0.23 0.56
CA PHE A 134 3.53 1.44 -0.25
C PHE A 134 3.18 1.14 -1.72
N MET A 135 3.78 0.11 -2.32
CA MET A 135 3.42 -0.36 -3.66
C MET A 135 1.95 -0.80 -3.71
N GLY A 136 1.50 -1.61 -2.75
CA GLY A 136 0.10 -2.02 -2.66
C GLY A 136 -0.83 -0.80 -2.57
N PHE A 137 -0.53 0.14 -1.67
CA PHE A 137 -1.30 1.36 -1.49
C PHE A 137 -1.38 2.20 -2.77
N THR A 138 -0.23 2.52 -3.38
CA THR A 138 -0.21 3.35 -4.60
C THR A 138 -0.87 2.65 -5.79
N GLY A 139 -0.76 1.33 -5.90
CA GLY A 139 -1.41 0.55 -6.95
C GLY A 139 -2.94 0.53 -6.84
N GLN A 140 -3.48 0.42 -5.63
CA GLN A 140 -4.91 0.51 -5.38
C GLN A 140 -5.49 1.85 -5.88
N LEU A 141 -4.75 2.94 -5.70
CA LEU A 141 -5.18 4.29 -6.10
C LEU A 141 -5.21 4.49 -7.62
N LEU A 142 -4.42 3.73 -8.38
CA LEU A 142 -4.41 3.80 -9.84
C LEU A 142 -5.66 3.20 -10.49
N ARG A 143 -6.52 2.51 -9.74
CA ARG A 143 -7.84 2.10 -10.25
C ARG A 143 -8.68 3.30 -10.66
N TRP A 144 -8.48 4.41 -10.01
CA TRP A 144 -9.16 5.69 -10.23
C TRP A 144 -10.69 5.53 -10.30
N ASP A 145 -11.20 4.56 -9.55
CA ASP A 145 -12.63 4.37 -9.29
C ASP A 145 -13.01 5.04 -7.96
N SER A 146 -14.28 5.00 -7.60
CA SER A 146 -14.77 5.60 -6.35
C SER A 146 -13.99 5.10 -5.12
N ASN A 147 -13.71 3.79 -5.03
CA ASN A 147 -12.92 3.23 -3.92
C ASN A 147 -11.48 3.76 -3.88
N GLY A 148 -10.80 3.80 -5.01
CA GLY A 148 -9.42 4.28 -5.10
C GLY A 148 -9.32 5.75 -4.70
N VAL A 149 -10.18 6.59 -5.24
CA VAL A 149 -10.20 8.04 -4.98
C VAL A 149 -10.50 8.32 -3.50
N TRP A 150 -11.57 7.77 -2.94
CA TRP A 150 -11.93 8.02 -1.54
C TRP A 150 -10.94 7.42 -0.53
N SER A 151 -10.33 6.28 -0.84
CA SER A 151 -9.21 5.75 -0.04
C SER A 151 -8.01 6.71 -0.01
N SER A 152 -7.74 7.41 -1.12
CA SER A 152 -6.69 8.44 -1.18
C SER A 152 -7.02 9.64 -0.31
N VAL A 153 -8.29 10.07 -0.32
CA VAL A 153 -8.77 11.18 0.53
C VAL A 153 -8.61 10.81 2.00
N VAL A 154 -9.03 9.61 2.39
CA VAL A 154 -8.85 9.12 3.77
C VAL A 154 -7.37 9.10 4.17
N ALA A 155 -6.49 8.56 3.31
CA ALA A 155 -5.05 8.55 3.59
C ALA A 155 -4.46 9.97 3.74
N ALA A 156 -4.87 10.91 2.90
CA ALA A 156 -4.45 12.30 2.99
C ALA A 156 -4.94 12.98 4.28
N GLN A 157 -6.18 12.70 4.69
CA GLN A 157 -6.72 13.19 5.97
C GLN A 157 -5.93 12.64 7.16
N GLN A 158 -5.55 11.35 7.12
CA GLN A 158 -4.71 10.77 8.17
C GLN A 158 -3.34 11.44 8.25
N LEU A 159 -2.68 11.64 7.11
CA LEU A 159 -1.42 12.38 7.06
C LEU A 159 -1.58 13.82 7.53
N GLY A 160 -2.71 14.45 7.23
CA GLY A 160 -3.02 15.81 7.65
C GLY A 160 -3.08 16.00 9.18
N ARG A 161 -3.32 14.93 9.94
CA ARG A 161 -3.36 14.94 11.42
C ARG A 161 -1.98 14.94 12.08
N VAL A 162 -0.90 14.70 11.31
CA VAL A 162 0.47 14.72 11.87
C VAL A 162 0.79 16.13 12.36
N PRO A 163 1.19 16.31 13.64
CA PRO A 163 1.52 17.62 14.18
C PRO A 163 2.61 18.33 13.35
N PHE A 164 2.49 19.64 13.19
CA PHE A 164 3.40 20.55 12.49
C PHE A 164 3.53 20.31 10.96
N PHE A 165 3.62 19.08 10.50
CA PHE A 165 3.94 18.74 9.09
C PHE A 165 2.75 18.15 8.34
N GLY A 166 1.65 17.81 8.99
CA GLY A 166 0.54 17.06 8.39
C GLY A 166 -0.02 17.70 7.14
N LYS A 167 -0.27 18.99 7.14
CA LYS A 167 -0.76 19.73 5.98
C LYS A 167 0.18 19.60 4.76
N TYR A 168 1.49 19.68 5.01
CA TYR A 168 2.49 19.54 3.94
C TYR A 168 2.56 18.11 3.42
N LEU A 169 2.46 17.11 4.31
CA LEU A 169 2.45 15.69 3.93
C LEU A 169 1.20 15.34 3.12
N ALA A 170 0.03 15.83 3.52
CA ALA A 170 -1.21 15.64 2.77
C ALA A 170 -1.12 16.27 1.37
N ARG A 171 -0.62 17.50 1.26
CA ARG A 171 -0.39 18.19 -0.01
C ARG A 171 0.66 17.49 -0.87
N LEU A 172 1.73 16.95 -0.27
CA LEU A 172 2.74 16.17 -0.97
C LEU A 172 2.11 14.91 -1.57
N LEU A 173 1.26 14.21 -0.80
CA LEU A 173 0.56 13.02 -1.26
C LEU A 173 -0.40 13.35 -2.41
N LEU A 174 -1.29 14.32 -2.22
CA LEU A 174 -2.34 14.66 -3.19
C LEU A 174 -1.83 15.46 -4.40
N GLY A 175 -0.69 16.13 -4.29
CA GLY A 175 -0.24 17.02 -5.35
C GLY A 175 -0.84 18.42 -5.32
N GLY A 176 -1.61 18.71 -4.28
CA GLY A 176 -2.35 19.96 -4.10
C GLY A 176 -3.25 19.90 -2.88
N ASP A 177 -4.17 20.83 -2.78
CA ASP A 177 -5.13 20.87 -1.66
C ASP A 177 -6.29 19.88 -1.84
N THR A 178 -6.52 19.38 -3.06
CA THR A 178 -7.59 18.44 -3.40
C THR A 178 -7.07 17.29 -4.24
N ILE A 179 -7.81 16.17 -4.23
CA ILE A 179 -7.52 15.05 -5.12
C ILE A 179 -7.93 15.41 -6.57
N GLY A 180 -7.10 15.04 -7.52
CA GLY A 180 -7.33 15.36 -8.92
C GLY A 180 -6.24 14.80 -9.83
N SER A 181 -6.09 15.41 -11.03
CA SER A 181 -5.12 14.96 -12.03
C SER A 181 -3.69 14.96 -11.50
N ALA A 182 -3.31 15.97 -10.71
CA ALA A 182 -1.99 16.02 -10.08
C ALA A 182 -1.75 14.87 -9.11
N SER A 183 -2.77 14.46 -8.37
CA SER A 183 -2.71 13.30 -7.46
C SER A 183 -2.45 12.01 -8.26
N LEU A 184 -3.25 11.77 -9.30
CA LEU A 184 -3.13 10.57 -10.11
C LEU A 184 -1.75 10.47 -10.80
N THR A 185 -1.25 11.57 -11.37
CA THR A 185 0.08 11.60 -11.98
C THR A 185 1.18 11.26 -10.96
N ARG A 186 1.07 11.76 -9.73
CA ARG A 186 2.02 11.43 -8.66
C ARG A 186 1.94 9.96 -8.25
N PHE A 187 0.74 9.43 -8.04
CA PHE A 187 0.58 8.01 -7.70
C PHE A 187 1.11 7.10 -8.81
N TYR A 188 0.88 7.46 -10.07
CA TYR A 188 1.47 6.75 -11.19
C TYR A 188 3.01 6.80 -11.14
N SER A 189 3.58 7.98 -10.91
CA SER A 189 5.04 8.14 -10.79
C SER A 189 5.62 7.36 -9.60
N TYR A 190 4.94 7.37 -8.45
CA TYR A 190 5.35 6.59 -7.28
C TYR A 190 5.30 5.09 -7.56
N HIS A 191 4.20 4.61 -8.15
CA HIS A 191 3.96 3.18 -8.37
C HIS A 191 4.84 2.60 -9.48
N VAL A 192 5.04 3.33 -10.57
CA VAL A 192 5.72 2.79 -11.77
C VAL A 192 7.23 3.04 -11.73
N PHE A 193 7.69 4.15 -11.14
CA PHE A 193 9.09 4.54 -11.19
C PHE A 193 9.77 4.61 -9.82
N ILE A 194 9.25 5.44 -8.91
CA ILE A 194 9.99 5.81 -7.70
C ILE A 194 10.13 4.63 -6.74
N ILE A 195 9.00 4.05 -6.30
CA ILE A 195 9.03 2.95 -5.33
C ILE A 195 9.69 1.69 -5.91
N PRO A 196 9.41 1.25 -7.17
CA PRO A 196 10.13 0.14 -7.77
C PRO A 196 11.63 0.35 -7.83
N THR A 197 12.11 1.57 -8.14
CA THR A 197 13.55 1.88 -8.12
C THR A 197 14.15 1.62 -6.74
N PHE A 198 13.51 2.09 -5.68
CA PHE A 198 13.97 1.79 -4.31
C PHE A 198 13.92 0.31 -3.99
N ILE A 199 12.87 -0.40 -4.42
CA ILE A 199 12.78 -1.86 -4.22
C ILE A 199 13.95 -2.57 -4.92
N PHE A 200 14.27 -2.23 -6.17
CA PHE A 200 15.43 -2.80 -6.88
C PHE A 200 16.74 -2.55 -6.14
N LEU A 201 16.97 -1.31 -5.70
CA LEU A 201 18.19 -0.96 -4.95
C LEU A 201 18.28 -1.74 -3.64
N PHE A 202 17.20 -1.83 -2.88
CA PHE A 202 17.19 -2.55 -1.62
C PHE A 202 17.21 -4.07 -1.81
N ILE A 203 16.63 -4.63 -2.87
CA ILE A 203 16.81 -6.05 -3.23
C ILE A 203 18.27 -6.33 -3.53
N ALA A 204 18.93 -5.49 -4.34
CA ALA A 204 20.34 -5.65 -4.65
C ALA A 204 21.21 -5.62 -3.37
N LEU A 205 20.98 -4.65 -2.49
CA LEU A 205 21.64 -4.57 -1.18
C LEU A 205 21.35 -5.80 -0.31
N HIS A 206 20.09 -6.20 -0.22
CA HIS A 206 19.63 -7.33 0.61
C HIS A 206 20.28 -8.64 0.15
N LEU A 207 20.26 -8.91 -1.15
CA LEU A 207 20.90 -10.10 -1.73
C LEU A 207 22.42 -10.06 -1.57
N TRP A 208 23.07 -8.90 -1.79
CA TRP A 208 24.50 -8.75 -1.53
C TRP A 208 24.85 -9.09 -0.08
N LEU A 209 24.05 -8.65 0.89
CA LEU A 209 24.22 -8.99 2.30
C LEU A 209 23.99 -10.49 2.56
N VAL A 210 23.04 -11.12 1.85
CA VAL A 210 22.83 -12.59 1.93
C VAL A 210 24.04 -13.33 1.42
N PHE A 211 24.62 -12.93 0.29
CA PHE A 211 25.87 -13.55 -0.22
C PHE A 211 27.05 -13.31 0.71
N ARG A 212 27.18 -12.10 1.26
CA ARG A 212 28.28 -11.76 2.18
C ARG A 212 28.23 -12.52 3.50
N HIS A 213 27.08 -12.71 4.10
CA HIS A 213 26.91 -13.32 5.43
C HIS A 213 26.42 -14.76 5.40
N GLY A 214 26.04 -15.24 4.25
CA GLY A 214 25.46 -16.56 4.02
C GLY A 214 24.05 -16.70 4.61
N ILE A 215 23.33 -17.73 4.17
CA ILE A 215 22.04 -18.13 4.72
C ILE A 215 22.25 -18.71 6.12
N SER A 216 21.43 -18.30 7.09
CA SER A 216 21.56 -18.83 8.47
C SER A 216 21.26 -20.33 8.52
N GLU A 217 22.05 -21.08 9.24
CA GLU A 217 21.79 -22.50 9.53
C GLU A 217 20.52 -22.68 10.39
N LEU A 218 19.99 -23.91 10.42
CA LEU A 218 18.86 -24.23 11.29
C LEU A 218 19.20 -23.99 12.76
N PRO A 219 18.34 -23.26 13.51
CA PRO A 219 18.59 -22.99 14.91
C PRO A 219 18.57 -24.29 15.72
N LYS A 220 19.62 -24.52 16.50
CA LYS A 220 19.72 -25.64 17.43
C LYS A 220 19.65 -25.13 18.86
N ALA A 221 18.77 -25.75 19.67
CA ALA A 221 18.62 -25.40 21.08
C ALA A 221 19.97 -25.57 21.83
N GLY A 222 20.30 -24.58 22.66
CA GLY A 222 21.56 -24.60 23.42
C GLY A 222 22.79 -24.15 22.60
N ARG A 223 22.60 -23.61 21.37
CA ARG A 223 23.66 -22.99 20.60
C ARG A 223 23.42 -21.48 20.46
N PRO A 224 23.79 -20.70 21.46
CA PRO A 224 23.62 -19.26 21.41
C PRO A 224 24.59 -18.62 20.41
N VAL A 225 24.17 -17.50 19.79
CA VAL A 225 25.06 -16.65 18.99
C VAL A 225 25.97 -15.84 19.93
N ASP A 226 27.28 -16.05 19.79
CA ASP A 226 28.34 -15.23 20.38
C ASP A 226 29.02 -14.46 19.24
N PRO A 227 28.92 -13.14 19.17
CA PRO A 227 29.52 -12.33 18.10
C PRO A 227 31.02 -12.53 17.93
N LYS A 228 31.75 -12.86 19.03
CA LYS A 228 33.19 -13.07 18.98
C LYS A 228 33.59 -14.40 18.31
N LYS A 229 32.72 -15.40 18.35
CA LYS A 229 33.03 -16.77 17.90
C LYS A 229 32.23 -17.18 16.67
N TYR A 230 31.06 -16.57 16.41
CA TYR A 230 30.09 -17.06 15.44
C TYR A 230 30.64 -17.08 14.01
N ARG A 231 31.37 -16.03 13.55
CA ARG A 231 31.90 -15.99 12.17
C ARG A 231 32.80 -17.17 11.87
N LYS A 232 33.82 -17.37 12.72
CA LYS A 232 34.76 -18.49 12.56
C LYS A 232 34.05 -19.84 12.62
N TRP A 233 33.15 -20.00 13.60
CA TRP A 233 32.36 -21.22 13.71
C TRP A 233 31.49 -21.46 12.46
N TYR A 234 30.86 -20.44 11.91
CA TYR A 234 30.00 -20.56 10.72
C TYR A 234 30.83 -20.88 9.46
N GLU A 235 31.98 -20.28 9.27
CA GLU A 235 32.92 -20.60 8.21
C GLU A 235 33.39 -22.07 8.28
N ASP A 236 33.77 -22.54 9.47
CA ASP A 236 34.19 -23.93 9.68
C ASP A 236 33.03 -24.91 9.46
N TYR A 237 31.81 -24.49 9.86
CA TYR A 237 30.60 -25.27 9.61
C TYR A 237 30.31 -25.37 8.08
N LEU A 238 30.41 -24.30 7.34
CA LEU A 238 30.20 -24.32 5.88
C LEU A 238 31.30 -25.16 5.18
N LYS A 239 32.57 -25.02 5.55
CA LYS A 239 33.65 -25.84 4.98
C LYS A 239 33.38 -27.35 5.13
N LYS A 240 32.76 -27.74 6.23
CA LYS A 240 32.51 -29.18 6.52
C LYS A 240 31.19 -29.71 5.97
N TYR A 241 30.14 -28.88 5.91
CA TYR A 241 28.78 -29.36 5.67
C TYR A 241 28.03 -28.68 4.51
N ALA A 242 28.58 -27.60 3.96
CA ALA A 242 27.87 -26.86 2.92
C ALA A 242 27.61 -27.70 1.67
N VAL A 243 26.50 -27.41 1.01
CA VAL A 243 26.17 -27.91 -0.32
C VAL A 243 26.05 -26.72 -1.27
N PRO A 244 26.29 -26.90 -2.59
CA PRO A 244 26.06 -25.82 -3.57
C PRO A 244 24.59 -25.39 -3.56
N PHE A 245 24.34 -24.11 -3.81
CA PHE A 245 22.98 -23.61 -3.92
C PHE A 245 22.20 -24.35 -5.01
N TRP A 246 22.77 -24.45 -6.21
CA TRP A 246 22.21 -25.25 -7.30
C TRP A 246 22.83 -26.64 -7.33
N PRO A 247 22.06 -27.72 -7.47
CA PRO A 247 20.57 -27.75 -7.45
C PRO A 247 19.99 -27.89 -6.04
N HIS A 248 20.81 -28.07 -4.98
CA HIS A 248 20.41 -28.62 -3.66
C HIS A 248 19.40 -27.76 -2.89
N ALA A 249 19.49 -26.44 -2.99
CA ALA A 249 18.52 -25.53 -2.37
C ALA A 249 17.54 -24.95 -3.41
N ALA A 250 18.06 -24.53 -4.55
CA ALA A 250 17.32 -23.81 -5.58
C ALA A 250 16.09 -24.56 -6.13
N TRP A 251 16.12 -25.91 -6.22
CA TRP A 251 14.97 -26.67 -6.73
C TRP A 251 13.69 -26.43 -5.90
N ARG A 252 13.82 -26.24 -4.57
CA ARG A 252 12.67 -25.96 -3.70
C ARG A 252 12.14 -24.55 -3.94
N ASP A 253 13.04 -23.60 -4.13
CA ASP A 253 12.70 -22.20 -4.43
C ASP A 253 11.92 -22.13 -5.75
N VAL A 254 12.43 -22.81 -6.79
CA VAL A 254 11.79 -22.85 -8.11
C VAL A 254 10.45 -23.57 -8.02
N LEU A 255 10.39 -24.76 -7.40
CA LEU A 255 9.14 -25.54 -7.30
C LEU A 255 8.07 -24.76 -6.55
N PHE A 256 8.39 -24.21 -5.37
CA PHE A 256 7.44 -23.48 -4.56
C PHE A 256 6.94 -22.22 -5.27
N SER A 257 7.85 -21.42 -5.85
CA SER A 257 7.50 -20.22 -6.60
C SER A 257 6.66 -20.54 -7.85
N SER A 258 6.98 -21.61 -8.57
CA SER A 258 6.20 -22.06 -9.74
C SER A 258 4.78 -22.46 -9.33
N ILE A 259 4.61 -23.17 -8.22
CA ILE A 259 3.27 -23.54 -7.72
C ILE A 259 2.46 -22.26 -7.44
N ILE A 260 3.05 -21.27 -6.77
CA ILE A 260 2.35 -20.00 -6.48
C ILE A 260 1.99 -19.27 -7.76
N VAL A 261 2.91 -19.17 -8.73
CA VAL A 261 2.63 -18.52 -10.03
C VAL A 261 1.48 -19.24 -10.77
N ILE A 262 1.51 -20.57 -10.80
CA ILE A 262 0.45 -21.35 -11.42
C ILE A 262 -0.90 -21.11 -10.73
N LEU A 263 -0.93 -21.10 -9.39
CA LEU A 263 -2.15 -20.80 -8.64
C LEU A 263 -2.67 -19.39 -8.93
N ILE A 264 -1.79 -18.39 -9.01
CA ILE A 264 -2.17 -17.02 -9.37
C ILE A 264 -2.76 -16.97 -10.78
N ILE A 265 -2.14 -17.64 -11.75
CA ILE A 265 -2.64 -17.69 -13.14
C ILE A 265 -4.00 -18.38 -13.20
N LEU A 266 -4.17 -19.50 -12.50
CA LEU A 266 -5.46 -20.21 -12.42
C LEU A 266 -6.54 -19.32 -11.77
N PHE A 267 -6.23 -18.67 -10.67
CA PHE A 267 -7.14 -17.74 -10.02
C PHE A 267 -7.52 -16.58 -10.95
N ALA A 268 -6.52 -16.01 -11.63
CA ALA A 268 -6.73 -14.92 -12.60
C ALA A 268 -7.62 -15.36 -13.77
N TRP A 269 -7.44 -16.58 -14.23
CA TRP A 269 -8.21 -17.13 -15.36
C TRP A 269 -9.68 -17.42 -14.99
N PHE A 270 -9.91 -18.05 -13.84
CA PHE A 270 -11.25 -18.50 -13.47
C PHE A 270 -12.08 -17.43 -12.74
N LYS A 271 -11.45 -16.61 -11.91
CA LYS A 271 -12.14 -15.60 -11.11
C LYS A 271 -12.10 -14.21 -11.74
N GLY A 272 -11.06 -13.88 -12.47
CA GLY A 272 -10.83 -12.53 -12.96
C GLY A 272 -10.36 -11.56 -11.87
N ALA A 273 -10.09 -10.32 -12.25
CA ALA A 273 -9.78 -9.24 -11.32
C ALA A 273 -11.05 -8.77 -10.60
N PRO A 274 -10.95 -8.20 -9.39
CA PRO A 274 -12.08 -7.54 -8.76
C PRO A 274 -12.68 -6.48 -9.70
N ASP A 275 -14.02 -6.40 -9.71
CA ASP A 275 -14.72 -5.42 -10.51
C ASP A 275 -14.33 -3.99 -10.12
N LEU A 276 -14.38 -3.11 -11.09
CA LEU A 276 -14.25 -1.68 -10.84
C LEU A 276 -15.54 -1.18 -10.18
N THR A 277 -15.40 -0.32 -9.19
CA THR A 277 -16.56 0.41 -8.68
C THR A 277 -16.97 1.53 -9.64
N THR A 278 -17.92 2.34 -9.30
CA THR A 278 -18.36 3.45 -10.15
C THR A 278 -17.23 4.42 -10.46
N PRO A 279 -17.29 5.13 -11.61
CA PRO A 279 -16.39 6.26 -11.86
C PRO A 279 -16.36 7.21 -10.66
N PRO A 280 -15.24 7.87 -10.38
CA PRO A 280 -15.13 8.72 -9.21
C PRO A 280 -16.03 9.96 -9.34
N ASP A 281 -16.95 10.10 -8.43
CA ASP A 281 -17.73 11.32 -8.22
C ASP A 281 -17.31 11.95 -6.89
N LEU A 282 -16.56 13.04 -6.97
CA LEU A 282 -16.03 13.73 -5.79
C LEU A 282 -17.13 14.48 -5.00
N THR A 283 -18.33 14.59 -5.55
CA THR A 283 -19.48 15.22 -4.89
C THR A 283 -20.32 14.21 -4.10
N TYR A 284 -20.16 12.93 -4.37
CA TYR A 284 -20.86 11.88 -3.67
C TYR A 284 -20.12 11.47 -2.40
N ILE A 285 -20.50 12.10 -1.28
CA ILE A 285 -19.85 11.91 0.02
C ILE A 285 -20.31 10.68 0.80
N HIS A 286 -21.45 10.10 0.43
CA HIS A 286 -21.94 8.83 1.01
C HIS A 286 -21.22 7.62 0.42
N THR A 287 -19.91 7.67 0.38
CA THR A 287 -19.10 6.54 -0.08
C THR A 287 -18.64 5.73 1.12
N SER A 288 -18.71 4.41 0.96
CA SER A 288 -18.04 3.47 1.88
C SER A 288 -16.77 3.01 1.23
N PRO A 289 -15.65 3.76 1.33
CA PRO A 289 -14.41 3.34 0.72
C PRO A 289 -13.96 2.04 1.36
N ASN A 290 -13.95 0.98 0.55
CA ASN A 290 -13.52 -0.34 0.99
C ASN A 290 -12.14 -0.62 0.37
N PRO A 291 -11.04 -0.32 1.08
CA PRO A 291 -9.71 -0.54 0.55
C PRO A 291 -9.43 -2.03 0.39
N ASP A 292 -8.38 -2.36 -0.35
CA ASP A 292 -7.94 -3.74 -0.50
C ASP A 292 -7.64 -4.37 0.86
N TRP A 293 -7.80 -5.71 0.96
CA TRP A 293 -7.79 -6.48 2.21
C TRP A 293 -6.62 -6.17 3.14
N TYR A 294 -5.44 -5.87 2.61
CA TYR A 294 -4.24 -5.55 3.39
C TYR A 294 -4.25 -4.14 3.98
N MET A 295 -5.15 -3.26 3.55
CA MET A 295 -5.37 -1.93 4.11
C MET A 295 -6.59 -1.89 5.06
N VAL A 296 -7.55 -2.78 4.87
CA VAL A 296 -8.78 -2.86 5.69
C VAL A 296 -8.47 -2.99 7.18
N LEU A 297 -7.38 -3.68 7.55
CA LEU A 297 -6.97 -3.81 8.95
C LEU A 297 -6.67 -2.46 9.64
N PHE A 298 -6.14 -1.49 8.89
CA PHE A 298 -5.90 -0.14 9.42
C PHE A 298 -7.20 0.62 9.63
N PHE A 299 -8.16 0.47 8.70
CA PHE A 299 -9.49 1.05 8.85
C PHE A 299 -10.20 0.48 10.09
N ALA A 300 -10.17 -0.83 10.28
CA ALA A 300 -10.72 -1.48 11.48
C ALA A 300 -10.06 -0.96 12.76
N LEU A 301 -8.73 -0.86 12.76
CA LEU A 301 -7.99 -0.34 13.92
C LEU A 301 -8.44 1.07 14.28
N PHE A 302 -8.57 1.95 13.30
CA PHE A 302 -8.95 3.34 13.52
C PHE A 302 -10.40 3.50 13.97
N ALA A 303 -11.32 2.76 13.36
CA ALA A 303 -12.74 2.80 13.74
C ALA A 303 -13.01 2.27 15.17
N LEU A 304 -12.17 1.37 15.67
CA LEU A 304 -12.27 0.87 17.04
C LEU A 304 -11.66 1.80 18.09
N MET A 305 -10.91 2.84 17.67
CA MET A 305 -10.23 3.74 18.59
C MET A 305 -11.18 4.82 19.13
N PRO A 306 -11.13 5.13 20.43
CA PRO A 306 -11.78 6.31 20.96
C PRO A 306 -11.24 7.59 20.32
N HIS A 307 -12.11 8.52 19.94
CA HIS A 307 -11.71 9.80 19.30
C HIS A 307 -10.60 10.57 20.01
N ARG A 308 -10.54 10.47 21.35
CA ARG A 308 -9.53 11.19 22.16
C ARG A 308 -8.09 10.75 21.87
N ILE A 309 -7.87 9.47 21.53
CA ILE A 309 -6.54 8.90 21.29
C ILE A 309 -6.28 8.65 19.81
N GLU A 310 -7.29 8.69 18.97
CA GLU A 310 -7.24 8.33 17.55
C GLU A 310 -6.11 9.07 16.81
N SER A 311 -6.07 10.40 16.88
CA SER A 311 -5.05 11.20 16.19
C SER A 311 -3.63 10.90 16.68
N ALA A 312 -3.45 10.69 18.00
CA ALA A 312 -2.15 10.34 18.56
C ALA A 312 -1.74 8.90 18.13
N ALA A 313 -2.66 7.95 18.18
CA ALA A 313 -2.39 6.58 17.81
C ALA A 313 -2.08 6.44 16.31
N MET A 314 -2.80 7.15 15.45
CA MET A 314 -2.56 7.19 14.00
C MET A 314 -1.21 7.82 13.63
N THR A 315 -0.73 8.78 14.41
CA THR A 315 0.56 9.42 14.16
C THR A 315 1.72 8.64 14.77
N ILE A 316 1.60 8.28 16.06
CA ILE A 316 2.68 7.65 16.81
C ILE A 316 2.78 6.15 16.54
N GLY A 317 1.65 5.45 16.38
CA GLY A 317 1.60 4.00 16.23
C GLY A 317 2.45 3.45 15.08
N PRO A 318 2.28 3.92 13.83
CA PRO A 318 3.10 3.49 12.70
C PRO A 318 4.58 3.79 12.90
N VAL A 319 4.91 5.00 13.39
CA VAL A 319 6.31 5.41 13.65
C VAL A 319 6.94 4.50 14.70
N LEU A 320 6.24 4.24 15.80
CA LEU A 320 6.71 3.35 16.87
C LEU A 320 6.90 1.92 16.36
N THR A 321 5.96 1.41 15.56
CA THR A 321 6.07 0.07 14.94
C THR A 321 7.33 -0.02 14.07
N VAL A 322 7.57 0.97 13.23
CA VAL A 322 8.79 1.01 12.39
C VAL A 322 10.05 1.07 13.24
N ILE A 323 10.08 1.92 14.27
CA ILE A 323 11.23 2.01 15.20
C ILE A 323 11.47 0.65 15.88
N ILE A 324 10.43 0.00 16.40
CA ILE A 324 10.56 -1.34 17.02
C ILE A 324 11.18 -2.32 16.04
N LEU A 325 10.70 -2.39 14.79
CA LEU A 325 11.25 -3.28 13.79
C LEU A 325 12.73 -3.00 13.50
N PHE A 326 13.14 -1.73 13.43
CA PHE A 326 14.55 -1.36 13.22
C PHE A 326 15.44 -1.69 14.42
N VAL A 327 14.93 -1.61 15.64
CA VAL A 327 15.71 -1.76 16.86
C VAL A 327 15.88 -3.24 17.27
N ILE A 328 14.98 -4.14 16.85
CA ILE A 328 15.03 -5.58 17.16
C ILE A 328 16.44 -6.20 17.01
N PRO A 329 17.17 -6.06 15.88
CA PRO A 329 18.45 -6.73 15.70
C PRO A 329 19.55 -6.17 16.61
N PHE A 330 19.43 -4.94 17.08
CA PHE A 330 20.41 -4.32 17.98
C PHE A 330 20.17 -4.72 19.44
N LEU A 331 18.92 -4.81 19.87
CA LEU A 331 18.57 -5.23 21.23
C LEU A 331 18.77 -6.74 21.43
N ALA A 332 18.61 -7.54 20.39
CA ALA A 332 18.60 -8.98 20.47
C ALA A 332 19.59 -9.66 19.51
N ASN A 333 20.80 -9.09 19.29
CA ASN A 333 21.73 -9.57 18.27
C ASN A 333 22.55 -10.80 18.70
N LYS A 334 22.53 -11.18 19.98
CA LYS A 334 23.26 -12.32 20.57
C LYS A 334 22.32 -13.30 21.28
N GLY A 335 22.84 -14.44 21.68
CA GLY A 335 22.10 -15.43 22.49
C GLY A 335 21.29 -16.44 21.67
N GLU A 336 20.32 -17.07 22.29
CA GLU A 336 19.58 -18.20 21.75
C GLU A 336 18.81 -17.87 20.47
N ARG A 337 18.79 -18.83 19.51
CA ARG A 337 18.05 -18.72 18.24
C ARG A 337 16.88 -19.70 18.15
N SER A 338 16.91 -20.79 18.89
CA SER A 338 15.86 -21.80 18.81
C SER A 338 14.50 -21.26 19.29
N PRO A 339 13.44 -21.40 18.50
CA PRO A 339 12.09 -20.99 18.91
C PRO A 339 11.65 -21.62 20.23
N MET A 340 12.02 -22.89 20.45
CA MET A 340 11.67 -23.63 21.68
C MET A 340 12.25 -23.01 22.96
N ARG A 341 13.35 -22.28 22.85
CA ARG A 341 14.00 -21.59 23.98
C ARG A 341 13.79 -20.07 23.96
N ARG A 342 12.85 -19.61 23.14
CA ARG A 342 12.46 -18.19 23.03
C ARG A 342 10.94 -18.02 23.20
N PRO A 343 10.35 -18.46 24.33
CA PRO A 343 8.89 -18.49 24.51
C PRO A 343 8.25 -17.10 24.34
N TRP A 344 8.88 -16.05 24.85
CA TRP A 344 8.38 -14.68 24.71
C TRP A 344 8.35 -14.19 23.27
N ALA A 345 9.33 -14.57 22.43
CA ALA A 345 9.31 -14.24 21.03
C ALA A 345 8.19 -14.98 20.29
N MET A 346 7.97 -16.24 20.61
CA MET A 346 6.86 -17.03 20.06
C MET A 346 5.50 -16.47 20.49
N PHE A 347 5.34 -16.14 21.77
CA PHE A 347 4.13 -15.52 22.30
C PHE A 347 3.85 -14.19 21.57
N GLY A 348 4.85 -13.31 21.41
CA GLY A 348 4.71 -12.06 20.69
C GLY A 348 4.26 -12.25 19.24
N VAL A 349 4.81 -13.25 18.53
CA VAL A 349 4.38 -13.58 17.16
C VAL A 349 2.91 -14.01 17.13
N ILE A 350 2.51 -14.89 18.05
CA ILE A 350 1.12 -15.35 18.15
C ILE A 350 0.19 -14.16 18.43
N CYS A 351 0.55 -13.28 19.38
CA CYS A 351 -0.24 -12.08 19.66
C CYS A 351 -0.40 -11.17 18.43
N VAL A 352 0.69 -10.93 17.66
CA VAL A 352 0.64 -10.13 16.44
C VAL A 352 -0.27 -10.79 15.40
N PHE A 353 -0.15 -12.10 15.17
CA PHE A 353 -1.02 -12.82 14.23
C PHE A 353 -2.48 -12.78 14.64
N VAL A 354 -2.80 -13.04 15.91
CA VAL A 354 -4.18 -12.96 16.43
C VAL A 354 -4.72 -11.54 16.26
N PHE A 355 -3.95 -10.52 16.61
CA PHE A 355 -4.34 -9.12 16.48
C PHE A 355 -4.62 -8.75 15.01
N VAL A 356 -3.69 -9.03 14.10
CA VAL A 356 -3.83 -8.73 12.66
C VAL A 356 -5.02 -9.48 12.07
N LEU A 357 -5.19 -10.77 12.40
CA LEU A 357 -6.30 -11.57 11.90
C LEU A 357 -7.65 -11.06 12.44
N SER A 358 -7.71 -10.69 13.73
CA SER A 358 -8.93 -10.12 14.32
C SER A 358 -9.32 -8.81 13.63
N LEU A 359 -8.36 -7.91 13.40
CA LEU A 359 -8.62 -6.66 12.68
C LEU A 359 -9.04 -6.91 11.23
N LEU A 360 -8.43 -7.89 10.56
CA LEU A 360 -8.81 -8.25 9.20
C LEU A 360 -10.25 -8.78 9.14
N VAL A 361 -10.62 -9.70 10.03
CA VAL A 361 -11.99 -10.26 10.09
C VAL A 361 -13.00 -9.16 10.38
N LEU A 362 -12.74 -8.31 11.39
CA LEU A 362 -13.59 -7.18 11.73
C LEU A 362 -13.70 -6.22 10.55
N GLY A 363 -12.59 -5.88 9.91
CA GLY A 363 -12.56 -4.96 8.77
C GLY A 363 -13.32 -5.46 7.55
N LEU A 364 -13.26 -6.76 7.26
CA LEU A 364 -13.96 -7.37 6.14
C LEU A 364 -15.50 -7.53 6.38
N GLN A 365 -15.92 -7.54 7.63
CA GLN A 365 -17.34 -7.74 7.99
C GLN A 365 -18.13 -6.44 8.12
N HIS A 366 -17.47 -5.29 8.25
CA HIS A 366 -18.13 -4.03 8.58
C HIS A 366 -18.32 -3.13 7.35
N PRO A 367 -19.52 -2.58 7.13
CA PRO A 367 -19.68 -1.48 6.19
C PRO A 367 -19.08 -0.21 6.82
N TRP A 368 -17.85 0.12 6.47
CA TRP A 368 -17.19 1.35 6.91
C TRP A 368 -17.75 2.55 6.12
N SER A 369 -18.98 2.94 6.40
CA SER A 369 -19.53 4.20 5.95
C SER A 369 -19.17 5.27 6.97
N ALA A 370 -18.69 6.42 6.51
CA ALA A 370 -18.58 7.58 7.38
C ALA A 370 -20.00 7.96 7.82
N GLU A 371 -20.31 7.79 9.09
CA GLU A 371 -21.47 8.43 9.68
C GLU A 371 -21.13 9.90 9.83
N PHE A 372 -21.71 10.72 8.97
CA PHE A 372 -21.68 12.16 9.16
C PHE A 372 -22.71 12.50 10.23
N ASP A 373 -22.26 12.81 11.44
CA ASP A 373 -23.11 13.34 12.51
C ASP A 373 -23.47 14.81 12.17
N ALA A 374 -24.28 14.96 11.12
CA ALA A 374 -24.77 16.26 10.66
C ALA A 374 -26.21 16.39 11.08
N LYS A 375 -26.53 17.37 11.92
CA LYS A 375 -27.92 17.72 12.19
C LYS A 375 -28.52 18.27 10.90
N PRO A 376 -29.63 17.67 10.36
CA PRO A 376 -30.25 18.16 9.15
C PRO A 376 -30.57 19.66 9.24
N LEU A 377 -30.21 20.43 8.24
CA LEU A 377 -30.52 21.86 8.17
C LEU A 377 -32.01 22.04 7.86
N PRO A 378 -32.85 22.60 8.76
CA PRO A 378 -34.26 22.85 8.46
C PRO A 378 -34.37 23.84 7.29
N VAL A 379 -35.25 23.56 6.35
CA VAL A 379 -35.49 24.42 5.18
C VAL A 379 -35.78 25.88 5.59
N ALA A 380 -36.49 26.09 6.70
CA ALA A 380 -36.75 27.42 7.25
C ALA A 380 -35.50 28.20 7.69
N VAL A 381 -34.43 27.52 8.08
CA VAL A 381 -33.17 28.15 8.49
C VAL A 381 -32.30 28.48 7.27
N ALA A 382 -32.46 27.73 6.19
CA ALA A 382 -31.74 27.94 4.95
C ALA A 382 -32.31 29.04 4.07
N HIS A 383 -33.57 29.47 4.31
CA HIS A 383 -34.25 30.49 3.52
C HIS A 383 -34.14 31.88 4.19
N PRO A 384 -33.53 32.88 3.54
CA PRO A 384 -33.68 34.27 3.93
C PRO A 384 -35.16 34.70 3.75
N ALA A 385 -35.60 35.75 4.45
CA ALA A 385 -36.98 36.18 4.61
C ALA A 385 -37.74 36.51 3.29
N ASN A 386 -37.11 36.55 2.14
CA ASN A 386 -37.74 36.68 0.82
C ASN A 386 -36.74 36.12 -0.25
N PRO A 387 -36.68 34.81 -0.42
CA PRO A 387 -35.64 34.22 -1.28
C PRO A 387 -36.00 34.44 -2.76
N ASP A 388 -35.05 34.93 -3.52
CA ASP A 388 -35.02 34.86 -4.97
C ASP A 388 -35.03 33.38 -5.41
N SER A 389 -35.61 33.07 -6.57
CA SER A 389 -35.67 31.71 -7.12
C SER A 389 -34.30 31.05 -7.26
N SER A 390 -33.25 31.85 -7.51
CA SER A 390 -31.86 31.38 -7.59
C SER A 390 -31.31 30.94 -6.22
N VAL A 391 -31.69 31.60 -5.15
CA VAL A 391 -31.30 31.26 -3.78
C VAL A 391 -31.97 29.95 -3.35
N VAL A 392 -33.26 29.76 -3.71
CA VAL A 392 -33.97 28.48 -3.47
C VAL A 392 -33.31 27.32 -4.20
N ALA A 393 -32.95 27.52 -5.48
CA ALA A 393 -32.16 26.53 -6.24
C ALA A 393 -30.83 26.20 -5.59
N GLY A 394 -30.13 27.23 -5.08
CA GLY A 394 -28.87 27.06 -4.34
C GLY A 394 -29.02 26.23 -3.06
N VAL A 395 -30.11 26.42 -2.30
CA VAL A 395 -30.45 25.59 -1.15
C VAL A 395 -30.62 24.13 -1.55
N HIS A 396 -31.39 23.84 -2.60
CA HIS A 396 -31.54 22.47 -3.09
C HIS A 396 -30.21 21.85 -3.53
N LEU A 397 -29.35 22.61 -4.17
CA LEU A 397 -28.01 22.16 -4.56
C LEU A 397 -27.14 21.89 -3.32
N PHE A 398 -27.20 22.73 -2.30
CA PHE A 398 -26.47 22.53 -1.04
C PHE A 398 -26.82 21.19 -0.39
N TYR A 399 -28.09 20.80 -0.41
CA TYR A 399 -28.54 19.48 0.04
C TYR A 399 -28.16 18.36 -0.92
N SER A 400 -28.56 18.49 -2.18
CA SER A 400 -28.40 17.39 -3.14
C SER A 400 -26.94 17.06 -3.45
N ARG A 401 -26.04 18.03 -3.25
CA ARG A 401 -24.59 17.84 -3.38
C ARG A 401 -23.88 17.55 -2.06
N GLY A 402 -24.64 17.42 -0.97
CA GLY A 402 -24.12 16.99 0.32
C GLY A 402 -23.22 18.00 1.05
N CYS A 403 -23.31 19.28 0.71
CA CYS A 403 -22.51 20.32 1.36
C CYS A 403 -22.80 20.41 2.87
N GLU A 404 -24.06 20.14 3.27
CA GLU A 404 -24.52 20.14 4.66
C GLU A 404 -23.84 19.10 5.56
N TYR A 405 -23.31 18.00 5.00
CA TYR A 405 -22.63 16.99 5.81
C TYR A 405 -21.31 17.47 6.38
N CYS A 406 -20.67 18.42 5.70
CA CYS A 406 -19.41 18.98 6.15
C CYS A 406 -19.56 20.39 6.72
N HIS A 407 -20.50 21.18 6.20
CA HIS A 407 -20.65 22.59 6.53
C HIS A 407 -21.87 22.87 7.40
N LYS A 408 -21.69 23.79 8.34
CA LYS A 408 -22.71 24.24 9.28
C LYS A 408 -23.30 25.58 8.83
N ILE A 409 -24.63 25.71 8.92
CA ILE A 409 -25.37 26.95 8.73
C ILE A 409 -26.41 27.06 9.85
N GLY A 410 -26.46 28.17 10.58
CA GLY A 410 -27.44 28.41 11.63
C GLY A 410 -27.44 27.39 12.77
N GLY A 411 -26.30 26.74 13.01
CA GLY A 411 -26.20 25.69 14.04
C GLY A 411 -26.54 24.27 13.58
N TYR A 412 -26.97 24.10 12.33
CA TYR A 412 -27.29 22.83 11.69
C TYR A 412 -26.24 22.45 10.67
N GLY A 413 -26.08 21.18 10.37
CA GLY A 413 -25.08 20.65 9.46
C GLY A 413 -23.84 20.08 10.17
N GLY A 414 -22.86 19.65 9.38
CA GLY A 414 -21.63 19.02 9.87
C GLY A 414 -20.57 20.00 10.34
N THR A 415 -19.56 19.47 11.01
CA THR A 415 -18.44 20.24 11.57
C THR A 415 -17.09 19.93 10.91
N ALA A 416 -17.08 19.13 9.85
CA ALA A 416 -15.87 18.77 9.13
C ALA A 416 -15.33 19.92 8.26
N GLY A 417 -16.21 20.84 7.83
CA GLY A 417 -15.89 22.06 7.11
C GLY A 417 -16.11 23.31 7.96
N PRO A 418 -15.71 24.50 7.46
CA PRO A 418 -15.99 25.77 8.12
C PRO A 418 -17.50 26.03 8.27
N ASP A 419 -17.85 26.76 9.35
CA ASP A 419 -19.21 27.29 9.52
C ASP A 419 -19.49 28.37 8.47
N LEU A 420 -20.56 28.17 7.70
CA LEU A 420 -20.99 29.02 6.60
C LEU A 420 -22.14 29.98 6.97
N SER A 421 -22.56 30.01 8.23
CA SER A 421 -23.69 30.86 8.71
C SER A 421 -23.55 32.33 8.36
N LEU A 422 -22.31 32.81 8.28
CA LEU A 422 -21.97 34.22 7.96
C LEU A 422 -20.95 34.30 6.82
N VAL A 423 -20.97 33.36 5.89
CA VAL A 423 -19.93 33.27 4.86
C VAL A 423 -19.99 34.42 3.87
N GLY A 424 -21.18 34.94 3.57
CA GLY A 424 -21.36 36.11 2.69
C GLY A 424 -20.79 37.43 3.27
N ASN A 425 -20.50 37.49 4.58
CA ASN A 425 -19.76 38.62 5.17
C ASN A 425 -18.22 38.46 5.06
N ARG A 426 -17.76 37.26 4.77
CA ARG A 426 -16.33 36.94 4.76
C ARG A 426 -15.75 36.75 3.38
N LEU A 427 -16.56 36.28 2.45
CA LEU A 427 -16.12 35.96 1.08
C LEU A 427 -17.05 36.65 0.06
N SER A 428 -16.44 37.23 -0.96
CA SER A 428 -17.13 37.72 -2.15
C SER A 428 -17.67 36.57 -3.01
N GLU A 429 -18.56 36.85 -3.93
CA GLU A 429 -19.07 35.87 -4.91
C GLU A 429 -17.95 35.23 -5.73
N GLN A 430 -16.93 36.00 -6.09
CA GLN A 430 -15.76 35.47 -6.81
C GLN A 430 -14.96 34.49 -5.98
N GLU A 431 -14.71 34.80 -4.71
CA GLU A 431 -13.99 33.92 -3.80
C GLU A 431 -14.78 32.64 -3.48
N LEU A 432 -16.10 32.74 -3.32
CA LEU A 432 -16.99 31.59 -3.20
C LEU A 432 -16.94 30.71 -4.45
N THR A 433 -17.04 31.34 -5.64
CA THR A 433 -16.91 30.64 -6.93
C THR A 433 -15.60 29.88 -7.04
N ILE A 434 -14.48 30.55 -6.78
CA ILE A 434 -13.13 29.95 -6.82
C ILE A 434 -13.04 28.77 -5.83
N ARG A 435 -13.59 28.94 -4.62
CA ARG A 435 -13.56 27.90 -3.60
C ARG A 435 -14.41 26.69 -3.98
N ILE A 436 -15.59 26.88 -4.52
CA ILE A 436 -16.47 25.79 -4.96
C ILE A 436 -15.87 25.08 -6.17
N VAL A 437 -15.41 25.82 -7.15
CA VAL A 437 -14.85 25.27 -8.39
C VAL A 437 -13.57 24.47 -8.14
N ASN A 438 -12.66 25.01 -7.34
CA ASN A 438 -11.34 24.41 -7.10
C ASN A 438 -11.29 23.55 -5.85
N GLY A 439 -12.28 23.63 -4.94
CA GLY A 439 -12.23 22.99 -3.64
C GLY A 439 -11.14 23.57 -2.74
N GLY A 440 -10.60 22.78 -1.83
CA GLY A 440 -9.46 23.12 -0.97
C GLY A 440 -9.46 22.40 0.36
N GLY A 441 -8.29 22.02 0.85
CA GLY A 441 -8.17 21.13 2.00
C GLY A 441 -8.84 19.80 1.74
N ASN A 442 -9.92 19.50 2.46
CA ASN A 442 -10.73 18.29 2.27
C ASN A 442 -12.02 18.56 1.48
N MET A 443 -12.21 19.77 0.98
CA MET A 443 -13.38 20.13 0.18
C MET A 443 -13.18 19.68 -1.27
N PRO A 444 -14.10 18.87 -1.84
CA PRO A 444 -14.06 18.48 -3.24
C PRO A 444 -14.09 19.67 -4.20
N ALA A 445 -13.54 19.50 -5.40
CA ALA A 445 -13.61 20.47 -6.48
C ALA A 445 -14.87 20.20 -7.32
N TYR A 446 -15.77 21.17 -7.42
CA TYR A 446 -17.05 21.02 -8.11
C TYR A 446 -17.06 21.59 -9.54
N GLY A 447 -15.94 22.16 -10.02
CA GLY A 447 -15.86 22.85 -11.32
C GLY A 447 -16.15 21.99 -12.55
N GLY A 448 -15.96 20.66 -12.46
CA GLY A 448 -16.28 19.72 -13.54
C GLY A 448 -17.68 19.09 -13.44
N ILE A 449 -18.47 19.44 -12.42
CA ILE A 449 -19.68 18.73 -12.03
C ILE A 449 -20.92 19.64 -12.01
N LEU A 450 -20.74 20.89 -11.56
CA LEU A 450 -21.80 21.88 -11.56
C LEU A 450 -21.88 22.56 -12.91
N THR A 451 -23.10 22.72 -13.41
CA THR A 451 -23.33 23.66 -14.53
C THR A 451 -23.06 25.09 -14.06
N GLN A 452 -22.87 26.00 -15.01
CA GLN A 452 -22.67 27.42 -14.66
C GLN A 452 -23.88 28.00 -13.91
N ALA A 453 -25.09 27.57 -14.27
CA ALA A 453 -26.33 27.98 -13.58
C ALA A 453 -26.40 27.43 -12.15
N ASP A 454 -26.02 26.15 -11.92
CA ASP A 454 -25.98 25.55 -10.59
C ASP A 454 -24.94 26.24 -9.71
N LEU A 455 -23.77 26.51 -10.26
CA LEU A 455 -22.70 27.21 -9.54
C LEU A 455 -23.14 28.60 -9.10
N GLN A 456 -23.78 29.37 -10.00
CA GLN A 456 -24.28 30.71 -9.66
C GLN A 456 -25.39 30.65 -8.60
N ALA A 457 -26.32 29.68 -8.71
CA ALA A 457 -27.37 29.49 -7.70
C ALA A 457 -26.78 29.17 -6.30
N LEU A 458 -25.78 28.28 -6.25
CA LEU A 458 -25.10 27.94 -5.01
C LEU A 458 -24.33 29.12 -4.42
N VAL A 459 -23.65 29.90 -5.26
CA VAL A 459 -22.95 31.13 -4.87
C VAL A 459 -23.92 32.17 -4.31
N ASN A 460 -25.05 32.40 -4.99
CA ASN A 460 -26.08 33.35 -4.54
C ASN A 460 -26.64 32.94 -3.17
N PHE A 461 -26.91 31.63 -2.96
CA PHE A 461 -27.35 31.11 -1.67
C PHE A 461 -26.31 31.35 -0.56
N LEU A 462 -25.05 31.02 -0.79
CA LEU A 462 -23.99 31.18 0.20
C LEU A 462 -23.68 32.65 0.48
N HIS A 463 -23.71 33.52 -0.56
CA HIS A 463 -23.49 34.94 -0.39
C HIS A 463 -24.65 35.64 0.38
N ALA A 464 -25.84 35.07 0.31
CA ALA A 464 -26.99 35.53 1.11
C ALA A 464 -26.86 35.16 2.61
N GLN A 465 -25.94 34.29 3.01
CA GLN A 465 -25.67 33.95 4.42
C GLN A 465 -24.83 35.05 5.09
N ARG A 466 -25.52 36.04 5.69
CA ARG A 466 -24.91 37.24 6.31
C ARG A 466 -25.33 37.42 7.75
#